data_644ca7a23b7dfc8b172b76c61d58eccc
#
_entry.id   644ca7a23b7dfc8b172b76c61d58eccc
#
_cell.length_a   1.000
_cell.length_b   1.000
_cell.length_c   1.000
_cell.angle_alpha   90.00
_cell.angle_beta   90.00
_cell.angle_gamma   90.00
#
_symmetry.space_group_name_H-M   'P 1'
#
loop_
_entity.id
_entity.type
_entity.pdbx_description
1 polymer ?
#
loop_
_entity_poly.entity_id
_entity_poly.type
_entity_poly.pdbx_seq_one_letter_code
_entity_poly.pdbx_strand_id
1 'polypeptide(L)'
;DFGTTVEGSEEYEDGELDKWVTGGDVAPEGLLFLSDAVSPTGEALLLAACEVSGTVAVYQVGGEPLSVLPFTDVEARDVQAVRYVCENGLMAGVSADRFEPNGTLTRGEAVTALWALEGRPVVNYLMDFSDVDPAASYGEAVRWAASEGIAGGYGGGLFGPDDPITREQLAVMLYRYARHEGYDTAQGGMAVREFADYDQIAGYALEAVAWTVEAGLLTGTSSDTLAPGQAATRVQTAQALLALSQIAE
;
A
#
# COMPACT_ATOMS: atom_id res chain seq x y z
N ASP A 1 38.48 -6.32 0.09
CA ASP A 1 37.95 -5.79 1.33
C ASP A 1 37.55 -4.35 1.14
N PHE A 2 36.39 -4.14 0.54
CA PHE A 2 35.87 -2.82 0.23
C PHE A 2 35.31 -2.10 1.45
N GLY A 3 35.35 -2.78 2.58
CA GLY A 3 34.71 -2.32 3.79
C GLY A 3 35.37 -1.16 4.49
N THR A 4 36.56 -0.72 4.08
CA THR A 4 37.31 0.19 4.95
C THR A 4 38.03 1.34 4.26
N THR A 5 37.95 1.42 2.94
CA THR A 5 38.62 2.55 2.26
C THR A 5 37.85 2.95 1.03
N VAL A 6 36.88 3.80 1.18
CA VAL A 6 36.49 4.67 0.09
C VAL A 6 37.52 5.76 0.03
N GLU A 7 38.39 5.78 -1.01
CA GLU A 7 39.24 6.93 -1.29
C GLU A 7 38.29 8.13 -1.44
N GLY A 8 38.41 9.09 -0.56
CA GLY A 8 37.48 10.22 -0.48
C GLY A 8 36.77 10.35 0.87
N SER A 9 36.96 9.40 1.78
CA SER A 9 36.44 9.50 3.16
C SER A 9 37.02 10.68 3.95
N GLU A 10 38.10 11.29 3.47
CA GLU A 10 38.67 12.51 4.06
C GLU A 10 37.75 13.74 3.92
N GLU A 11 36.77 13.70 2.98
CA GLU A 11 35.75 14.75 2.85
C GLU A 11 34.55 14.56 3.80
N TYR A 12 34.45 13.39 4.47
CA TYR A 12 33.34 13.05 5.35
C TYR A 12 33.88 12.72 6.74
N GLU A 13 34.27 13.75 7.49
CA GLU A 13 34.90 13.62 8.83
C GLU A 13 33.98 13.00 9.90
N ASP A 14 32.72 12.69 9.61
CA ASP A 14 31.74 12.28 10.62
C ASP A 14 31.61 10.75 10.83
N GLY A 15 32.39 9.92 10.15
CA GLY A 15 32.43 8.46 10.39
C GLY A 15 31.15 7.72 10.08
N GLU A 16 30.18 8.34 9.48
CA GLU A 16 28.90 7.70 9.14
C GLU A 16 28.99 6.80 7.91
N LEU A 17 29.89 7.07 6.98
CA LEU A 17 30.12 6.22 5.82
C LEU A 17 30.74 4.86 6.18
N ASP A 18 31.54 4.79 7.21
CA ASP A 18 32.19 3.54 7.64
C ASP A 18 31.21 2.47 8.13
N LYS A 19 30.01 2.87 8.51
CA LYS A 19 28.95 1.94 8.95
C LYS A 19 28.22 1.24 7.81
N TRP A 20 28.43 1.68 6.60
CA TRP A 20 27.60 1.31 5.45
C TRP A 20 28.22 0.25 4.56
N VAL A 21 29.52 0.09 4.65
CA VAL A 21 30.30 -0.74 3.75
C VAL A 21 30.69 -2.06 4.41
N THR A 22 29.93 -2.55 5.37
CA THR A 22 30.20 -3.84 6.03
C THR A 22 29.55 -5.05 5.37
N GLY A 23 29.06 -4.91 4.18
CA GLY A 23 28.28 -5.94 3.50
C GLY A 23 28.91 -6.57 2.29
N GLY A 24 30.16 -6.99 2.35
CA GLY A 24 30.74 -7.93 1.37
C GLY A 24 30.88 -7.41 -0.07
N ASP A 25 31.85 -7.86 -0.68
CA ASP A 25 32.19 -8.08 -2.10
C ASP A 25 31.49 -7.24 -3.18
N VAL A 26 31.56 -5.96 -3.07
CA VAL A 26 31.05 -5.12 -4.13
C VAL A 26 32.13 -4.11 -4.49
N ALA A 27 32.56 -4.18 -5.73
CA ALA A 27 33.36 -3.12 -6.33
C ALA A 27 32.36 -2.06 -6.86
N PRO A 28 32.06 -0.98 -6.14
CA PRO A 28 31.20 0.06 -6.68
C PRO A 28 31.99 0.81 -7.77
N GLU A 29 31.49 0.77 -8.98
CA GLU A 29 32.03 1.54 -10.08
C GLU A 29 31.36 2.90 -10.25
N GLY A 30 30.23 3.11 -9.60
CA GLY A 30 29.53 4.38 -9.61
C GLY A 30 28.70 4.58 -8.35
N LEU A 31 28.82 5.76 -7.77
CA LEU A 31 27.98 6.21 -6.67
C LEU A 31 27.13 7.38 -7.17
N LEU A 32 25.84 7.33 -6.89
CA LEU A 32 24.91 8.42 -7.16
C LEU A 32 24.19 8.77 -5.85
N PHE A 33 24.34 10.00 -5.43
CA PHE A 33 23.58 10.54 -4.31
C PHE A 33 22.31 11.23 -4.83
N LEU A 34 21.17 10.86 -4.28
CA LEU A 34 19.89 11.54 -4.48
C LEU A 34 19.51 12.21 -3.17
N SER A 35 19.34 13.53 -3.19
CA SER A 35 18.81 14.22 -2.02
C SER A 35 17.34 13.83 -1.79
N ASP A 36 16.82 14.05 -0.58
CA ASP A 36 15.43 13.87 -0.20
C ASP A 36 14.44 14.49 -1.20
N ALA A 37 14.76 15.70 -1.68
CA ALA A 37 13.93 16.47 -2.61
C ALA A 37 13.74 15.81 -4.01
N VAL A 38 14.65 14.92 -4.43
CA VAL A 38 14.60 14.26 -5.75
C VAL A 38 14.51 12.74 -5.64
N SER A 39 14.56 12.23 -4.42
CA SER A 39 14.43 10.80 -4.14
C SER A 39 12.98 10.36 -4.28
N PRO A 40 12.70 9.22 -4.95
CA PRO A 40 11.34 8.68 -5.04
C PRO A 40 10.77 8.23 -3.69
N THR A 41 11.61 8.12 -2.66
CA THR A 41 11.22 7.74 -1.29
C THR A 41 11.04 8.94 -0.36
N GLY A 42 11.38 10.15 -0.81
CA GLY A 42 11.41 11.34 0.04
C GLY A 42 12.57 11.37 1.04
N GLU A 43 13.47 10.38 1.01
CA GLU A 43 14.63 10.27 1.86
C GLU A 43 15.91 10.32 1.00
N ALA A 44 17.00 10.88 1.54
CA ALA A 44 18.24 10.91 0.82
C ALA A 44 18.77 9.48 0.58
N LEU A 45 19.17 9.18 -0.65
CA LEU A 45 19.63 7.86 -1.06
C LEU A 45 21.03 7.91 -1.62
N LEU A 46 21.83 6.88 -1.34
CA LEU A 46 23.07 6.59 -2.03
C LEU A 46 22.88 5.31 -2.85
N LEU A 47 23.06 5.40 -4.15
CA LEU A 47 23.02 4.26 -5.06
C LEU A 47 24.46 3.87 -5.39
N ALA A 48 24.80 2.60 -5.19
CA ALA A 48 26.08 2.03 -5.58
C ALA A 48 25.88 1.00 -6.69
N ALA A 49 26.42 1.26 -7.86
CA ALA A 49 26.45 0.29 -8.95
C ALA A 49 27.61 -0.67 -8.75
N CYS A 50 27.36 -1.95 -8.75
CA CYS A 50 28.33 -3.02 -8.49
C CYS A 50 28.58 -3.82 -9.76
N GLU A 51 29.75 -3.66 -10.38
CA GLU A 51 30.06 -4.30 -11.66
C GLU A 51 30.11 -5.83 -11.55
N VAL A 52 30.74 -6.35 -10.53
CA VAL A 52 31.02 -7.78 -10.38
C VAL A 52 29.71 -8.59 -10.17
N SER A 53 28.75 -8.04 -9.46
CA SER A 53 27.46 -8.69 -9.22
C SER A 53 26.39 -8.30 -10.23
N GLY A 54 26.58 -7.24 -11.02
CA GLY A 54 25.55 -6.67 -11.90
C GLY A 54 24.36 -6.10 -11.15
N THR A 55 24.54 -5.76 -9.86
CA THR A 55 23.49 -5.25 -8.96
C THR A 55 23.66 -3.76 -8.71
N VAL A 56 22.58 -3.11 -8.30
CA VAL A 56 22.62 -1.76 -7.73
C VAL A 56 22.20 -1.86 -6.28
N ALA A 57 23.09 -1.51 -5.38
CA ALA A 57 22.78 -1.36 -3.97
C ALA A 57 22.22 0.04 -3.72
N VAL A 58 21.14 0.13 -2.95
CA VAL A 58 20.50 1.40 -2.58
C VAL A 58 20.60 1.54 -1.07
N TYR A 59 21.20 2.63 -0.61
CA TYR A 59 21.35 2.95 0.79
C TYR A 59 20.59 4.24 1.10
N GLN A 60 19.84 4.25 2.18
CA GLN A 60 19.26 5.46 2.71
C GLN A 60 20.34 6.23 3.51
N VAL A 61 20.45 7.53 3.27
CA VAL A 61 21.44 8.39 3.94
C VAL A 61 20.76 9.18 5.05
N GLY A 62 21.08 8.83 6.28
CA GLY A 62 20.46 9.44 7.46
C GLY A 62 19.04 8.92 7.69
N GLY A 63 18.71 8.56 8.90
CA GLY A 63 17.42 8.00 9.30
C GLY A 63 17.58 6.67 10.02
N GLU A 64 16.52 6.23 10.67
CA GLU A 64 16.48 4.88 11.27
C GLU A 64 16.70 3.84 10.18
N PRO A 65 17.45 2.76 10.46
CA PRO A 65 17.63 1.70 9.47
C PRO A 65 16.26 1.21 9.02
N LEU A 66 16.04 1.17 7.71
CA LEU A 66 14.81 0.61 7.17
C LEU A 66 14.63 -0.79 7.75
N SER A 67 13.54 -1.00 8.49
CA SER A 67 13.22 -2.32 9.01
C SER A 67 13.19 -3.29 7.83
N VAL A 68 14.01 -4.32 7.88
CA VAL A 68 14.02 -5.35 6.84
C VAL A 68 12.70 -6.08 6.97
N LEU A 69 11.86 -6.01 5.93
CA LEU A 69 10.65 -6.81 5.92
C LEU A 69 11.02 -8.29 6.03
N PRO A 70 10.38 -9.05 6.92
CA PRO A 70 10.70 -10.46 7.10
C PRO A 70 10.25 -11.34 5.92
N PHE A 71 9.53 -10.75 4.96
CA PHE A 71 8.87 -11.48 3.88
C PHE A 71 9.79 -11.74 2.71
N THR A 72 9.82 -12.99 2.25
CA THR A 72 10.66 -13.46 1.15
C THR A 72 9.95 -13.42 -0.22
N ASP A 73 8.64 -13.11 -0.22
CA ASP A 73 7.76 -13.16 -1.40
C ASP A 73 7.31 -11.78 -1.88
N VAL A 74 7.89 -10.71 -1.36
CA VAL A 74 7.58 -9.32 -1.75
C VAL A 74 8.63 -8.83 -2.75
N GLU A 75 8.17 -8.38 -3.92
CA GLU A 75 9.05 -7.79 -4.94
C GLU A 75 9.54 -6.40 -4.51
N ALA A 76 10.72 -6.00 -4.99
CA ALA A 76 11.35 -4.74 -4.61
C ALA A 76 10.44 -3.51 -4.81
N ARG A 77 9.65 -3.49 -5.88
CA ARG A 77 8.68 -2.42 -6.19
C ARG A 77 7.55 -2.29 -5.16
N ASP A 78 7.26 -3.36 -4.42
CA ASP A 78 6.13 -3.45 -3.50
C ASP A 78 6.53 -3.28 -2.04
N VAL A 79 7.84 -3.29 -1.76
CA VAL A 79 8.41 -3.23 -0.41
C VAL A 79 7.89 -2.02 0.37
N GLN A 80 7.81 -0.84 -0.25
CA GLN A 80 7.37 0.38 0.42
C GLN A 80 5.91 0.28 0.85
N ALA A 81 5.03 -0.22 -0.02
CA ALA A 81 3.61 -0.37 0.31
C ALA A 81 3.38 -1.43 1.39
N VAL A 82 4.07 -2.58 1.27
CA VAL A 82 3.97 -3.65 2.27
C VAL A 82 4.52 -3.20 3.62
N ARG A 83 5.64 -2.47 3.62
CA ARG A 83 6.21 -1.88 4.85
C ARG A 83 5.21 -0.95 5.50
N TYR A 84 4.67 0.01 4.75
CA TYR A 84 3.70 0.98 5.25
C TYR A 84 2.53 0.30 5.97
N VAL A 85 1.90 -0.68 5.34
CA VAL A 85 0.72 -1.33 5.93
C VAL A 85 1.06 -2.20 7.14
N CYS A 86 2.27 -2.78 7.18
CA CYS A 86 2.70 -3.59 8.32
C CYS A 86 3.12 -2.74 9.52
N GLU A 87 3.92 -1.68 9.31
CA GLU A 87 4.40 -0.80 10.37
C GLU A 87 3.26 0.00 11.02
N ASN A 88 2.24 0.37 10.24
CA ASN A 88 1.04 1.04 10.74
C ASN A 88 -0.04 0.06 11.24
N GLY A 89 0.22 -1.25 11.22
CA GLY A 89 -0.72 -2.25 11.72
C GLY A 89 -2.04 -2.33 10.94
N LEU A 90 -2.01 -1.94 9.64
CA LEU A 90 -3.16 -1.98 8.73
C LEU A 90 -3.35 -3.38 8.16
N MET A 91 -2.24 -4.04 7.85
CA MET A 91 -2.21 -5.42 7.36
C MET A 91 -1.03 -6.15 8.01
N ALA A 92 -1.11 -7.47 8.04
CA ALA A 92 -0.02 -8.34 8.51
C ALA A 92 0.35 -9.38 7.44
N GLY A 93 1.53 -9.98 7.57
CA GLY A 93 1.86 -11.18 6.81
C GLY A 93 0.92 -12.35 7.12
N VAL A 94 0.77 -13.27 6.19
CA VAL A 94 0.02 -14.52 6.41
C VAL A 94 0.82 -15.52 7.23
N SER A 95 2.15 -15.36 7.26
CA SER A 95 3.07 -16.08 8.15
C SER A 95 4.24 -15.15 8.53
N ALA A 96 5.19 -15.69 9.31
CA ALA A 96 6.36 -14.92 9.75
C ALA A 96 7.26 -14.46 8.60
N ASP A 97 7.25 -15.16 7.47
CA ASP A 97 8.16 -14.97 6.33
C ASP A 97 7.43 -14.73 4.99
N ARG A 98 6.08 -14.64 5.01
CA ARG A 98 5.27 -14.47 3.81
C ARG A 98 4.19 -13.42 3.99
N PHE A 99 4.07 -12.54 3.01
CA PHE A 99 2.99 -11.56 2.88
C PHE A 99 1.86 -12.04 1.97
N GLU A 100 2.15 -12.90 1.00
CA GLU A 100 1.28 -13.34 -0.09
C GLU A 100 0.73 -12.18 -0.93
N PRO A 101 1.61 -11.40 -1.59
CA PRO A 101 1.22 -10.17 -2.29
C PRO A 101 0.13 -10.40 -3.35
N ASN A 102 0.14 -11.54 -4.02
CA ASN A 102 -0.86 -11.92 -5.04
C ASN A 102 -2.08 -12.67 -4.47
N GLY A 103 -2.12 -12.93 -3.16
CA GLY A 103 -3.29 -13.48 -2.48
C GLY A 103 -4.46 -12.49 -2.53
N THR A 104 -5.68 -13.00 -2.52
CA THR A 104 -6.89 -12.17 -2.50
C THR A 104 -7.15 -11.63 -1.10
N LEU A 105 -7.72 -10.42 -1.03
CA LEU A 105 -8.19 -9.83 0.22
C LEU A 105 -9.69 -10.07 0.38
N THR A 106 -10.14 -10.33 1.61
CA THR A 106 -11.57 -10.41 1.89
C THR A 106 -12.17 -9.04 2.18
N ARG A 107 -13.49 -8.92 2.11
CA ARG A 107 -14.21 -7.67 2.46
C ARG A 107 -14.03 -7.32 3.93
N GLY A 108 -14.01 -8.32 4.81
CA GLY A 108 -13.72 -8.15 6.23
C GLY A 108 -12.31 -7.61 6.49
N GLU A 109 -11.31 -8.13 5.77
CA GLU A 109 -9.93 -7.62 5.86
C GLU A 109 -9.81 -6.20 5.33
N ALA A 110 -10.48 -5.86 4.23
CA ALA A 110 -10.46 -4.51 3.66
C ALA A 110 -11.03 -3.46 4.64
N VAL A 111 -12.17 -3.72 5.25
CA VAL A 111 -12.72 -2.79 6.26
C VAL A 111 -11.88 -2.75 7.52
N THR A 112 -11.22 -3.86 7.89
CA THR A 112 -10.33 -3.91 9.05
C THR A 112 -9.09 -3.03 8.83
N ALA A 113 -8.55 -3.01 7.62
CA ALA A 113 -7.42 -2.15 7.26
C ALA A 113 -7.82 -0.65 7.33
N LEU A 114 -8.99 -0.27 6.80
CA LEU A 114 -9.49 1.10 6.89
C LEU A 114 -9.81 1.51 8.35
N TRP A 115 -10.42 0.62 9.12
CA TRP A 115 -10.68 0.84 10.54
C TRP A 115 -9.38 1.02 11.35
N ALA A 116 -8.34 0.27 10.99
CA ALA A 116 -7.03 0.42 11.62
C ALA A 116 -6.37 1.75 11.23
N LEU A 117 -6.52 2.20 9.98
CA LEU A 117 -6.06 3.50 9.51
C LEU A 117 -6.71 4.65 10.30
N GLU A 118 -7.99 4.52 10.66
CA GLU A 118 -8.76 5.46 11.48
C GLU A 118 -8.43 5.40 12.99
N GLY A 119 -7.50 4.54 13.39
CA GLY A 119 -7.14 4.38 14.80
C GLY A 119 -8.09 3.48 15.60
N ARG A 120 -8.87 2.64 14.93
CA ARG A 120 -9.78 1.62 15.52
C ARG A 120 -10.87 2.21 16.42
N PRO A 121 -11.66 3.17 15.94
CA PRO A 121 -12.73 3.76 16.75
C PRO A 121 -13.79 2.71 17.12
N VAL A 122 -14.28 2.79 18.36
CA VAL A 122 -15.39 1.97 18.83
C VAL A 122 -16.67 2.78 18.71
N VAL A 123 -17.64 2.24 17.97
CA VAL A 123 -18.92 2.91 17.72
C VAL A 123 -20.09 2.15 18.33
N ASN A 124 -21.09 2.90 18.82
CA ASN A 124 -22.34 2.31 19.30
C ASN A 124 -23.37 2.28 18.17
N TYR A 125 -23.23 1.31 17.28
CA TYR A 125 -24.10 1.12 16.13
C TYR A 125 -24.73 -0.29 16.14
N LEU A 126 -26.04 -0.36 15.95
CA LEU A 126 -26.74 -1.63 15.82
C LEU A 126 -26.54 -2.17 14.40
N MET A 127 -25.61 -3.09 14.27
CA MET A 127 -25.32 -3.76 13.02
C MET A 127 -26.34 -4.85 12.75
N ASP A 128 -26.96 -4.82 11.59
CA ASP A 128 -28.00 -5.78 11.17
C ASP A 128 -27.50 -6.68 10.03
N PHE A 129 -26.33 -7.31 10.23
CA PHE A 129 -25.78 -8.32 9.31
C PHE A 129 -25.79 -9.68 9.99
N SER A 130 -26.53 -10.62 9.42
CA SER A 130 -26.70 -11.96 9.99
C SER A 130 -25.49 -12.87 9.78
N ASP A 131 -24.62 -12.53 8.85
CA ASP A 131 -23.40 -13.26 8.49
C ASP A 131 -22.12 -12.64 9.09
N VAL A 132 -22.25 -11.64 9.98
CA VAL A 132 -21.12 -11.04 10.69
C VAL A 132 -21.18 -11.46 12.15
N ASP A 133 -20.19 -12.24 12.59
CA ASP A 133 -19.99 -12.52 14.00
C ASP A 133 -19.39 -11.26 14.68
N PRO A 134 -20.11 -10.63 15.64
CA PRO A 134 -19.58 -9.46 16.35
C PRO A 134 -18.27 -9.71 17.12
N ALA A 135 -17.97 -10.98 17.44
CA ALA A 135 -16.75 -11.40 18.12
C ALA A 135 -15.59 -11.72 17.16
N ALA A 136 -15.84 -11.78 15.87
CA ALA A 136 -14.78 -11.96 14.88
C ALA A 136 -13.83 -10.77 14.85
N SER A 137 -12.60 -10.98 14.38
CA SER A 137 -11.57 -9.93 14.28
C SER A 137 -12.00 -8.71 13.47
N TYR A 138 -12.89 -8.90 12.50
CA TYR A 138 -13.46 -7.85 11.67
C TYR A 138 -14.79 -7.26 12.22
N GLY A 139 -15.36 -7.82 13.29
CA GLY A 139 -16.70 -7.46 13.76
C GLY A 139 -16.86 -5.97 14.10
N GLU A 140 -15.92 -5.39 14.85
CA GLU A 140 -15.92 -3.96 15.17
C GLU A 140 -15.64 -3.09 13.94
N ALA A 141 -14.75 -3.54 13.05
CA ALA A 141 -14.44 -2.83 11.82
C ALA A 141 -15.66 -2.75 10.89
N VAL A 142 -16.40 -3.85 10.73
CA VAL A 142 -17.64 -3.87 9.95
C VAL A 142 -18.70 -2.96 10.58
N ARG A 143 -18.84 -2.98 11.92
CA ARG A 143 -19.75 -2.11 12.63
C ARG A 143 -19.45 -0.63 12.39
N TRP A 144 -18.19 -0.25 12.52
CA TRP A 144 -17.72 1.10 12.24
C TRP A 144 -17.95 1.49 10.78
N ALA A 145 -17.51 0.69 9.83
CA ALA A 145 -17.64 0.99 8.41
C ALA A 145 -19.10 1.13 7.96
N ALA A 146 -20.02 0.36 8.58
CA ALA A 146 -21.46 0.49 8.35
C ALA A 146 -22.03 1.77 8.97
N SER A 147 -21.60 2.16 10.19
CA SER A 147 -22.07 3.38 10.85
C SER A 147 -21.67 4.64 10.10
N GLU A 148 -20.46 4.67 9.55
CA GLU A 148 -19.92 5.81 8.79
C GLU A 148 -20.29 5.76 7.29
N GLY A 149 -21.01 4.72 6.86
CA GLY A 149 -21.42 4.57 5.46
C GLY A 149 -20.29 4.24 4.50
N ILE A 150 -19.11 3.84 5.01
CA ILE A 150 -17.94 3.45 4.23
C ILE A 150 -18.18 2.13 3.50
N ALA A 151 -18.73 1.14 4.20
CA ALA A 151 -19.08 -0.13 3.61
C ALA A 151 -20.51 -0.52 3.93
N GLY A 152 -21.20 -1.13 2.97
CA GLY A 152 -22.55 -1.68 3.13
C GLY A 152 -22.58 -3.16 2.73
N GLY A 153 -23.71 -3.80 3.06
CA GLY A 153 -23.96 -5.18 2.66
C GLY A 153 -24.49 -5.30 1.23
N TYR A 154 -24.66 -6.54 0.81
CA TYR A 154 -25.25 -6.89 -0.48
C TYR A 154 -26.79 -6.78 -0.51
N GLY A 155 -27.38 -6.41 0.61
CA GLY A 155 -28.82 -6.49 0.86
C GLY A 155 -29.21 -7.79 1.56
N GLY A 156 -30.48 -7.87 2.01
CA GLY A 156 -30.98 -9.05 2.72
C GLY A 156 -30.31 -9.33 4.07
N GLY A 157 -29.63 -8.34 4.67
CA GLY A 157 -28.91 -8.53 5.94
C GLY A 157 -27.58 -9.29 5.80
N LEU A 158 -26.97 -9.30 4.62
CA LEU A 158 -25.67 -9.94 4.36
C LEU A 158 -24.60 -8.92 4.05
N PHE A 159 -23.45 -9.04 4.71
CA PHE A 159 -22.25 -8.24 4.45
C PHE A 159 -21.24 -8.95 3.54
N GLY A 160 -21.09 -10.26 3.70
CA GLY A 160 -20.08 -11.08 3.01
C GLY A 160 -18.66 -10.84 3.53
N PRO A 161 -18.37 -10.97 4.85
CA PRO A 161 -17.06 -10.62 5.40
C PRO A 161 -15.93 -11.49 4.83
N ASP A 162 -16.21 -12.74 4.52
CA ASP A 162 -15.24 -13.72 4.02
C ASP A 162 -15.17 -13.77 2.48
N ASP A 163 -16.02 -13.01 1.78
CA ASP A 163 -15.99 -12.94 0.34
C ASP A 163 -14.76 -12.15 -0.15
N PRO A 164 -14.10 -12.60 -1.23
CA PRO A 164 -13.07 -11.81 -1.87
C PRO A 164 -13.62 -10.45 -2.30
N ILE A 165 -12.95 -9.36 -1.92
CA ILE A 165 -13.35 -8.03 -2.36
C ILE A 165 -12.96 -7.81 -3.81
N THR A 166 -13.86 -7.30 -4.65
CA THR A 166 -13.51 -6.92 -6.02
C THR A 166 -12.79 -5.56 -6.04
N ARG A 167 -12.05 -5.31 -7.10
CA ARG A 167 -11.30 -4.05 -7.28
C ARG A 167 -12.24 -2.83 -7.28
N GLU A 168 -13.39 -2.93 -7.93
CA GLU A 168 -14.40 -1.85 -7.88
C GLU A 168 -15.04 -1.69 -6.50
N GLN A 169 -15.24 -2.77 -5.74
CA GLN A 169 -15.74 -2.69 -4.37
C GLN A 169 -14.71 -2.04 -3.43
N LEU A 170 -13.43 -2.38 -3.59
CA LEU A 170 -12.34 -1.72 -2.86
C LEU A 170 -12.31 -0.23 -3.18
N ALA A 171 -12.41 0.14 -4.46
CA ALA A 171 -12.48 1.54 -4.88
C ALA A 171 -13.64 2.28 -4.21
N VAL A 172 -14.82 1.66 -4.10
CA VAL A 172 -15.98 2.26 -3.41
C VAL A 172 -15.70 2.48 -1.92
N MET A 173 -15.04 1.53 -1.25
CA MET A 173 -14.69 1.69 0.17
C MET A 173 -13.67 2.82 0.37
N LEU A 174 -12.61 2.86 -0.45
CA LEU A 174 -11.59 3.92 -0.41
C LEU A 174 -12.18 5.30 -0.69
N TYR A 175 -13.04 5.42 -1.71
CA TYR A 175 -13.72 6.67 -2.06
C TYR A 175 -14.62 7.18 -0.93
N ARG A 176 -15.40 6.30 -0.32
CA ARG A 176 -16.28 6.67 0.80
C ARG A 176 -15.50 7.03 2.05
N TYR A 177 -14.39 6.32 2.31
CA TYR A 177 -13.47 6.68 3.38
C TYR A 177 -12.87 8.07 3.15
N ALA A 178 -12.36 8.34 1.95
CA ALA A 178 -11.82 9.66 1.60
C ALA A 178 -12.85 10.78 1.81
N ARG A 179 -14.12 10.53 1.46
CA ARG A 179 -15.22 11.49 1.72
C ARG A 179 -15.52 11.65 3.20
N HIS A 180 -15.43 10.59 3.99
CA HIS A 180 -15.58 10.62 5.44
C HIS A 180 -14.52 11.54 6.06
N GLU A 181 -13.27 11.40 5.60
CA GLU A 181 -12.14 12.23 6.01
C GLU A 181 -12.16 13.67 5.46
N GLY A 182 -13.11 13.98 4.57
CA GLY A 182 -13.23 15.31 4.00
C GLY A 182 -12.24 15.61 2.88
N TYR A 183 -11.63 14.60 2.27
CA TYR A 183 -10.74 14.78 1.12
C TYR A 183 -11.52 15.26 -0.10
N ASP A 184 -10.86 16.01 -0.99
CA ASP A 184 -11.47 16.43 -2.25
C ASP A 184 -11.65 15.22 -3.19
N THR A 185 -12.89 14.79 -3.32
CA THR A 185 -13.28 13.70 -4.21
C THR A 185 -14.04 14.20 -5.45
N ALA A 186 -14.05 15.50 -5.69
CA ALA A 186 -14.81 16.11 -6.79
C ALA A 186 -14.14 15.92 -8.17
N GLN A 187 -12.86 15.54 -8.19
CA GLN A 187 -12.08 15.36 -9.41
C GLN A 187 -12.06 13.89 -9.81
N GLY A 188 -12.13 13.63 -11.11
CA GLY A 188 -12.02 12.31 -11.70
C GLY A 188 -12.91 12.13 -12.91
N GLY A 189 -12.54 11.21 -13.80
CA GLY A 189 -13.46 10.75 -14.81
C GLY A 189 -12.93 10.61 -16.23
N MET A 190 -11.80 11.21 -16.59
CA MET A 190 -11.27 11.04 -17.95
C MET A 190 -10.30 9.87 -18.04
N ALA A 191 -9.37 9.74 -17.09
CA ALA A 191 -8.36 8.68 -17.09
C ALA A 191 -8.97 7.26 -17.10
N VAL A 192 -10.05 7.05 -16.35
CA VAL A 192 -10.73 5.75 -16.31
C VAL A 192 -11.31 5.32 -17.66
N ARG A 193 -11.61 6.26 -18.56
CA ARG A 193 -12.18 5.99 -19.89
C ARG A 193 -11.16 5.47 -20.89
N GLU A 194 -9.88 5.54 -20.57
CA GLU A 194 -8.81 5.01 -21.40
C GLU A 194 -8.70 3.47 -21.30
N PHE A 195 -9.30 2.88 -20.26
CA PHE A 195 -9.32 1.43 -20.12
C PHE A 195 -10.34 0.77 -21.04
N ALA A 196 -9.91 -0.29 -21.73
CA ALA A 196 -10.74 -1.01 -22.69
C ALA A 196 -11.97 -1.69 -22.05
N ASP A 197 -11.90 -1.95 -20.75
CA ASP A 197 -12.97 -2.58 -19.97
C ASP A 197 -13.76 -1.58 -19.09
N TYR A 198 -13.69 -0.29 -19.42
CA TYR A 198 -14.48 0.77 -18.75
C TYR A 198 -15.95 0.43 -18.62
N ASP A 199 -16.58 -0.12 -19.68
CA ASP A 199 -17.98 -0.48 -19.70
C ASP A 199 -18.35 -1.67 -18.77
N GLN A 200 -17.35 -2.35 -18.21
CA GLN A 200 -17.55 -3.43 -17.23
C GLN A 200 -17.67 -2.92 -15.80
N ILE A 201 -17.36 -1.64 -15.55
CA ILE A 201 -17.51 -1.04 -14.23
C ILE A 201 -18.99 -0.97 -13.88
N ALA A 202 -19.36 -1.53 -12.72
CA ALA A 202 -20.73 -1.48 -12.26
C ALA A 202 -21.20 -0.04 -12.01
N GLY A 203 -22.45 0.28 -12.37
CA GLY A 203 -22.97 1.66 -12.28
C GLY A 203 -22.84 2.29 -10.89
N TYR A 204 -22.93 1.49 -9.81
CA TYR A 204 -22.76 1.99 -8.43
C TYR A 204 -21.32 2.38 -8.09
N ALA A 205 -20.33 1.83 -8.82
CA ALA A 205 -18.91 2.00 -8.56
C ALA A 205 -18.26 3.06 -9.46
N LEU A 206 -18.94 3.52 -10.51
CA LEU A 206 -18.35 4.33 -11.57
C LEU A 206 -17.67 5.60 -11.05
N GLU A 207 -18.34 6.34 -10.17
CA GLU A 207 -17.79 7.57 -9.58
C GLU A 207 -16.56 7.27 -8.72
N ALA A 208 -16.65 6.24 -7.88
CA ALA A 208 -15.57 5.81 -7.00
C ALA A 208 -14.35 5.32 -7.76
N VAL A 209 -14.56 4.49 -8.79
CA VAL A 209 -13.48 3.98 -9.64
C VAL A 209 -12.83 5.13 -10.42
N ALA A 210 -13.62 6.07 -10.95
CA ALA A 210 -13.10 7.22 -11.66
C ALA A 210 -12.19 8.08 -10.78
N TRP A 211 -12.62 8.35 -9.54
CA TRP A 211 -11.81 9.10 -8.59
C TRP A 211 -10.56 8.32 -8.15
N THR A 212 -10.69 7.04 -7.79
CA THR A 212 -9.55 6.25 -7.32
C THR A 212 -8.48 6.04 -8.40
N VAL A 213 -8.87 5.98 -9.67
CA VAL A 213 -7.91 5.94 -10.80
C VAL A 213 -7.21 7.28 -10.95
N GLU A 214 -7.94 8.41 -10.92
CA GLU A 214 -7.37 9.75 -11.02
C GLU A 214 -6.42 10.05 -9.86
N ALA A 215 -6.79 9.64 -8.65
CA ALA A 215 -5.99 9.81 -7.45
C ALA A 215 -4.83 8.80 -7.32
N GLY A 216 -4.67 7.89 -8.28
CA GLY A 216 -3.59 6.89 -8.26
C GLY A 216 -3.75 5.75 -7.24
N LEU A 217 -4.92 5.63 -6.60
CA LEU A 217 -5.22 4.58 -5.63
C LEU A 217 -5.53 3.23 -6.30
N LEU A 218 -6.12 3.28 -7.49
CA LEU A 218 -6.43 2.11 -8.30
C LEU A 218 -5.74 2.23 -9.65
N THR A 219 -4.81 1.33 -9.92
CA THR A 219 -4.09 1.25 -11.20
C THR A 219 -4.64 0.13 -12.07
N GLY A 220 -4.37 0.17 -13.37
CA GLY A 220 -4.66 -0.95 -14.26
C GLY A 220 -3.92 -2.22 -13.89
N THR A 221 -4.48 -3.37 -14.22
CA THR A 221 -3.78 -4.67 -14.18
C THR A 221 -2.85 -4.84 -15.39
N SER A 222 -3.09 -4.03 -16.43
CA SER A 222 -2.21 -3.81 -17.57
C SER A 222 -2.34 -2.36 -18.04
N SER A 223 -1.67 -2.00 -19.13
CA SER A 223 -1.71 -0.65 -19.70
C SER A 223 -3.13 -0.22 -20.13
N ASP A 224 -4.00 -1.17 -20.46
CA ASP A 224 -5.32 -0.93 -21.03
C ASP A 224 -6.47 -1.65 -20.30
N THR A 225 -6.19 -2.38 -19.23
CA THR A 225 -7.18 -3.18 -18.51
C THR A 225 -7.23 -2.81 -17.05
N LEU A 226 -8.41 -2.44 -16.56
CA LEU A 226 -8.67 -2.13 -15.15
C LEU A 226 -9.06 -3.33 -14.33
N ALA A 227 -9.80 -4.28 -14.92
CA ALA A 227 -10.35 -5.48 -14.31
C ALA A 227 -11.24 -5.20 -13.06
N PRO A 228 -12.31 -4.39 -13.16
CA PRO A 228 -13.08 -3.91 -12.01
C PRO A 228 -13.73 -5.04 -11.20
N GLY A 229 -14.21 -6.09 -11.86
CA GLY A 229 -14.84 -7.25 -11.23
C GLY A 229 -13.87 -8.31 -10.70
N GLN A 230 -12.56 -8.18 -10.94
CA GLN A 230 -11.55 -9.10 -10.42
C GLN A 230 -11.33 -8.87 -8.92
N ALA A 231 -11.03 -9.93 -8.18
CA ALA A 231 -10.64 -9.80 -6.78
C ALA A 231 -9.38 -8.93 -6.63
N ALA A 232 -9.41 -8.00 -5.68
CA ALA A 232 -8.24 -7.22 -5.32
C ALA A 232 -7.22 -8.11 -4.61
N THR A 233 -5.94 -7.89 -4.92
CA THR A 233 -4.85 -8.59 -4.25
C THR A 233 -4.39 -7.82 -3.01
N ARG A 234 -3.70 -8.52 -2.11
CA ARG A 234 -3.15 -7.94 -0.89
C ARG A 234 -2.18 -6.81 -1.20
N VAL A 235 -1.31 -6.98 -2.21
CA VAL A 235 -0.36 -5.92 -2.59
C VAL A 235 -1.07 -4.73 -3.24
N GLN A 236 -2.09 -4.94 -4.06
CA GLN A 236 -2.87 -3.84 -4.63
C GLN A 236 -3.55 -3.01 -3.54
N THR A 237 -4.07 -3.69 -2.50
CA THR A 237 -4.65 -2.98 -1.34
C THR A 237 -3.59 -2.22 -0.55
N ALA A 238 -2.42 -2.80 -0.34
CA ALA A 238 -1.31 -2.12 0.34
C ALA A 238 -0.84 -0.87 -0.42
N GLN A 239 -0.72 -0.97 -1.75
CA GLN A 239 -0.39 0.15 -2.63
C GLN A 239 -1.45 1.26 -2.55
N ALA A 240 -2.74 0.89 -2.57
CA ALA A 240 -3.84 1.85 -2.47
C ALA A 240 -3.86 2.57 -1.10
N LEU A 241 -3.59 1.86 -0.01
CA LEU A 241 -3.54 2.45 1.33
C LEU A 241 -2.33 3.39 1.51
N LEU A 242 -1.17 3.04 0.94
CA LEU A 242 -0.02 3.93 0.90
C LEU A 242 -0.32 5.19 0.08
N ALA A 243 -0.90 5.05 -1.11
CA ALA A 243 -1.26 6.19 -1.94
C ALA A 243 -2.32 7.08 -1.25
N LEU A 244 -3.27 6.48 -0.54
CA LEU A 244 -4.28 7.21 0.23
C LEU A 244 -3.66 8.07 1.34
N SER A 245 -2.64 7.58 2.03
CA SER A 245 -1.94 8.36 3.06
C SER A 245 -1.23 9.59 2.49
N GLN A 246 -0.77 9.52 1.24
CA GLN A 246 -0.10 10.64 0.56
C GLN A 246 -1.07 11.73 0.09
N ILE A 247 -2.36 11.43 -0.04
CA ILE A 247 -3.39 12.44 -0.34
C ILE A 247 -3.74 13.24 0.92
N ALA A 248 -3.57 12.64 2.10
CA ALA A 248 -3.91 13.23 3.39
C ALA A 248 -2.91 14.31 3.85
N GLU A 249 -1.73 14.38 3.24
CA GLU A 249 -0.70 15.39 3.50
C GLU A 249 -0.89 16.63 2.62
#